data_28b4450907ade8af8191fd10f83c5749
#
_entry.id   28b4450907ade8af8191fd10f83c5749
#
_cell.length_a   1.000
_cell.length_b   1.000
_cell.length_c   1.000
_cell.angle_alpha   90.00
_cell.angle_beta   90.00
_cell.angle_gamma   90.00
#
_symmetry.space_group_name_H-M   'P 1'
#
loop_
_entity.id
_entity.type
_entity.pdbx_description
1 polymer ?
#
loop_
_entity_poly.entity_id
_entity_poly.type
_entity_poly.pdbx_seq_one_letter_code
_entity_poly.pdbx_strand_id
1 'polypeptide(L)'
;MTCYVNKIRTYKNFPIKGINYLDLNGIYLDNSSRDHLVEDCIQKIHPFLESFDYFGLIEARGFLVGSILADRLNKGIVQLRNKLGRLPDETKKVDHELEYGKAQLEVQTGSGSVL
;
A
#
# COMPACT_ATOMS: atom_id res chain seq x y z
N MET A 1 -23.74 9.18 -8.39
CA MET A 1 -22.34 8.74 -8.29
C MET A 1 -22.26 7.49 -7.44
N THR A 2 -21.67 6.44 -7.97
CA THR A 2 -21.56 5.19 -7.23
C THR A 2 -20.46 5.30 -6.18
N CYS A 3 -20.82 5.05 -4.93
CA CYS A 3 -19.85 5.04 -3.85
C CYS A 3 -19.07 3.73 -3.88
N TYR A 4 -17.75 3.78 -4.00
CA TYR A 4 -16.92 2.58 -4.02
C TYR A 4 -16.96 1.79 -2.71
N VAL A 5 -17.38 2.42 -1.61
CA VAL A 5 -17.50 1.74 -0.32
C VAL A 5 -18.41 0.52 -0.40
N ASN A 6 -19.41 0.55 -1.28
CA ASN A 6 -20.32 -0.58 -1.48
C ASN A 6 -19.64 -1.80 -2.08
N LYS A 7 -18.44 -1.63 -2.62
CA LYS A 7 -17.65 -2.74 -3.19
C LYS A 7 -16.75 -3.41 -2.16
N ILE A 8 -16.67 -2.86 -0.95
CA ILE A 8 -15.86 -3.45 0.13
C ILE A 8 -16.63 -4.60 0.73
N ARG A 9 -15.97 -5.75 0.85
CA ARG A 9 -16.52 -6.92 1.52
C ARG A 9 -15.80 -7.15 2.83
N THR A 10 -16.55 -7.58 3.84
CA THR A 10 -15.98 -7.87 5.15
C THR A 10 -16.07 -9.37 5.40
N TYR A 11 -14.94 -9.97 5.78
CA TYR A 11 -14.85 -11.37 6.14
C TYR A 11 -14.46 -11.47 7.61
N LYS A 12 -15.30 -12.13 8.41
CA LYS A 12 -15.03 -12.34 9.82
C LYS A 12 -14.02 -13.46 10.01
N ASN A 13 -13.17 -13.30 11.02
CA ASN A 13 -12.20 -14.33 11.41
C ASN A 13 -11.24 -14.71 10.28
N PHE A 14 -10.69 -13.71 9.60
CA PHE A 14 -9.70 -13.92 8.55
C PHE A 14 -8.56 -12.90 8.70
N PRO A 15 -7.29 -13.30 8.59
CA PRO A 15 -6.81 -14.68 8.39
C PRO A 15 -6.89 -15.56 9.64
N ILE A 16 -7.18 -14.96 10.80
CA ILE A 16 -7.32 -15.70 12.05
C ILE A 16 -8.56 -15.20 12.80
N LYS A 17 -8.98 -16.00 13.78
CA LYS A 17 -10.11 -15.66 14.63
C LYS A 17 -9.93 -14.29 15.30
N GLY A 18 -10.97 -13.49 15.31
CA GLY A 18 -10.97 -12.17 15.92
C GLY A 18 -10.63 -11.03 14.97
N ILE A 19 -10.16 -11.33 13.78
CA ILE A 19 -9.81 -10.33 12.78
C ILE A 19 -10.92 -10.20 11.74
N ASN A 20 -11.40 -8.98 11.54
CA ASN A 20 -12.34 -8.66 10.47
C ASN A 20 -11.53 -8.14 9.28
N TYR A 21 -11.51 -8.93 8.22
CA TYR A 21 -10.75 -8.61 7.01
C TYR A 21 -11.60 -7.78 6.05
N LEU A 22 -11.08 -6.63 5.65
CA LEU A 22 -11.71 -5.78 4.65
C LEU A 22 -11.12 -6.10 3.28
N ASP A 23 -11.94 -6.63 2.39
CA ASP A 23 -11.53 -7.03 1.05
C ASP A 23 -11.87 -5.92 0.06
N LEU A 24 -10.84 -5.38 -0.57
CA LEU A 24 -10.97 -4.29 -1.54
C LEU A 24 -10.98 -4.76 -3.00
N ASN A 25 -10.97 -6.07 -3.24
CA ASN A 25 -10.87 -6.60 -4.60
C ASN A 25 -12.02 -6.13 -5.50
N GLY A 26 -13.21 -5.97 -4.94
CA GLY A 26 -14.34 -5.46 -5.70
C GLY A 26 -14.14 -4.06 -6.24
N ILE A 27 -13.38 -3.23 -5.51
CA ILE A 27 -13.04 -1.88 -5.97
C ILE A 27 -12.04 -1.97 -7.12
N TYR A 28 -11.03 -2.83 -7.00
CA TYR A 28 -10.01 -2.95 -8.04
C TYR A 28 -10.54 -3.52 -9.34
N LEU A 29 -11.58 -4.34 -9.28
CA LEU A 29 -12.20 -4.94 -10.47
C LEU A 29 -13.00 -3.93 -11.28
N ASP A 30 -13.46 -2.85 -10.68
CA ASP A 30 -14.34 -1.88 -11.32
C ASP A 30 -13.61 -0.56 -11.54
N ASN A 31 -13.40 -0.18 -12.80
CA ASN A 31 -12.64 1.01 -13.15
C ASN A 31 -13.18 2.27 -12.49
N SER A 32 -14.49 2.45 -12.49
CA SER A 32 -15.12 3.64 -11.91
C SER A 32 -14.89 3.71 -10.41
N SER A 33 -15.07 2.60 -9.71
CA SER A 33 -14.85 2.53 -8.25
C SER A 33 -13.38 2.76 -7.91
N ARG A 34 -12.48 2.18 -8.69
CA ARG A 34 -11.05 2.37 -8.48
C ARG A 34 -10.66 3.83 -8.66
N ASP A 35 -11.19 4.49 -9.71
CA ASP A 35 -10.92 5.91 -9.93
C ASP A 35 -11.42 6.77 -8.78
N HIS A 36 -12.59 6.47 -8.23
CA HIS A 36 -13.11 7.19 -7.08
C HIS A 36 -12.23 7.03 -5.85
N LEU A 37 -11.76 5.81 -5.59
CA LEU A 37 -10.85 5.56 -4.48
C LEU A 37 -9.57 6.37 -4.64
N VAL A 38 -8.99 6.33 -5.83
CA VAL A 38 -7.75 7.05 -6.13
C VAL A 38 -7.94 8.56 -5.99
N GLU A 39 -9.05 9.10 -6.50
CA GLU A 39 -9.34 10.52 -6.39
C GLU A 39 -9.51 10.95 -4.93
N ASP A 40 -10.19 10.15 -4.11
CA ASP A 40 -10.32 10.45 -2.69
C ASP A 40 -8.95 10.48 -1.99
N CYS A 41 -8.08 9.53 -2.33
CA CYS A 41 -6.73 9.51 -1.79
C CYS A 41 -5.94 10.74 -2.23
N ILE A 42 -6.04 11.12 -3.50
CA ILE A 42 -5.34 12.30 -4.03
C ILE A 42 -5.78 13.55 -3.29
N GLN A 43 -7.07 13.72 -3.04
CA GLN A 43 -7.57 14.89 -2.31
C GLN A 43 -6.97 14.99 -0.91
N LYS A 44 -6.84 13.85 -0.23
CA LYS A 44 -6.26 13.80 1.12
C LYS A 44 -4.77 14.03 1.13
N ILE A 45 -4.08 13.61 0.09
CA ILE A 45 -2.63 13.74 -0.02
C ILE A 45 -2.22 15.14 -0.50
N HIS A 46 -3.08 15.78 -1.29
CA HIS A 46 -2.77 17.02 -1.97
C HIS A 46 -2.15 18.12 -1.07
N PRO A 47 -2.63 18.35 0.17
CA PRO A 47 -2.02 19.35 1.04
C PRO A 47 -0.55 19.08 1.38
N PHE A 48 -0.10 17.82 1.24
CA PHE A 48 1.25 17.40 1.61
C PHE A 48 2.14 17.15 0.39
N LEU A 49 1.65 17.43 -0.82
CA LEU A 49 2.31 17.01 -2.06
C LEU A 49 3.74 17.53 -2.18
N GLU A 50 4.00 18.75 -1.71
CA GLU A 50 5.33 19.35 -1.79
C GLU A 50 6.28 18.87 -0.68
N SER A 51 5.77 18.12 0.29
CA SER A 51 6.55 17.72 1.45
C SER A 51 7.22 16.34 1.31
N PHE A 52 6.98 15.62 0.23
CA PHE A 52 7.57 14.29 0.03
C PHE A 52 7.87 14.06 -1.46
N ASP A 53 8.81 13.16 -1.71
CA ASP A 53 9.25 12.80 -3.06
C ASP A 53 8.93 11.35 -3.42
N TYR A 54 8.69 10.50 -2.44
CA TYR A 54 8.53 9.06 -2.64
C TYR A 54 7.39 8.52 -1.82
N PHE A 55 6.72 7.51 -2.39
CA PHE A 55 5.76 6.69 -1.66
C PHE A 55 6.45 5.42 -1.19
N GLY A 56 6.36 5.11 0.09
CA GLY A 56 6.73 3.80 0.60
C GLY A 56 5.52 2.88 0.50
N LEU A 57 5.62 1.81 -0.30
CA LEU A 57 4.52 0.91 -0.55
C LEU A 57 4.78 -0.44 0.10
N ILE A 58 3.91 -0.83 1.02
CA ILE A 58 4.05 -2.08 1.76
C ILE A 58 3.43 -3.22 0.96
N GLU A 59 4.19 -4.28 0.76
CA GLU A 59 3.77 -5.50 0.09
C GLU A 59 2.57 -6.13 0.84
N ALA A 60 1.53 -6.62 0.20
CA ALA A 60 1.33 -6.54 -1.25
C ALA A 60 0.21 -5.56 -1.58
N ARG A 61 -0.71 -5.31 -0.65
CA ARG A 61 -1.88 -4.48 -0.88
C ARG A 61 -1.51 -3.03 -1.18
N GLY A 62 -0.47 -2.53 -0.52
CA GLY A 62 0.00 -1.17 -0.76
C GLY A 62 0.56 -0.96 -2.17
N PHE A 63 0.99 -2.03 -2.83
CA PHE A 63 1.50 -1.95 -4.20
C PHE A 63 0.39 -1.57 -5.19
N LEU A 64 -0.85 -1.94 -4.92
CA LEU A 64 -1.97 -1.72 -5.85
C LEU A 64 -2.33 -0.23 -5.93
N VAL A 65 -3.00 0.30 -4.91
CA VAL A 65 -3.41 1.71 -4.94
C VAL A 65 -2.21 2.64 -4.91
N GLY A 66 -1.15 2.24 -4.20
CA GLY A 66 0.04 3.08 -4.05
C GLY A 66 0.77 3.35 -5.36
N SER A 67 0.88 2.34 -6.24
CA SER A 67 1.52 2.53 -7.53
C SER A 67 0.71 3.47 -8.42
N ILE A 68 -0.61 3.40 -8.36
CA ILE A 68 -1.47 4.30 -9.12
C ILE A 68 -1.29 5.74 -8.62
N LEU A 69 -1.27 5.93 -7.30
CA LEU A 69 -1.07 7.25 -6.71
C LEU A 69 0.28 7.84 -7.08
N ALA A 70 1.34 7.05 -6.98
CA ALA A 70 2.68 7.51 -7.33
C ALA A 70 2.76 7.95 -8.79
N ASP A 71 2.16 7.18 -9.69
CA ASP A 71 2.13 7.52 -11.10
C ASP A 71 1.36 8.81 -11.37
N ARG A 72 0.17 8.93 -10.81
CA ARG A 72 -0.66 10.13 -11.01
C ARG A 72 -0.05 11.39 -10.42
N LEU A 73 0.68 11.26 -9.32
CA LEU A 73 1.27 12.40 -8.60
C LEU A 73 2.73 12.64 -8.95
N ASN A 74 3.29 11.86 -9.88
CA ASN A 74 4.68 11.96 -10.33
C ASN A 74 5.67 11.84 -9.17
N LYS A 75 5.46 10.85 -8.32
CA LYS A 75 6.35 10.55 -7.20
C LYS A 75 7.04 9.21 -7.42
N GLY A 76 8.21 9.04 -6.82
CA GLY A 76 8.90 7.76 -6.87
C GLY A 76 8.24 6.72 -5.97
N ILE A 77 8.65 5.47 -6.13
CA ILE A 77 8.15 4.34 -5.35
C ILE A 77 9.31 3.67 -4.65
N VAL A 78 9.17 3.47 -3.35
CA VAL A 78 10.07 2.65 -2.54
C VAL A 78 9.31 1.41 -2.11
N GLN A 79 9.82 0.23 -2.49
CA GLN A 79 9.18 -1.03 -2.12
C GLN A 79 9.58 -1.41 -0.69
N LEU A 80 8.57 -1.69 0.12
CA LEU A 80 8.76 -2.23 1.47
C LEU A 80 8.25 -3.67 1.44
N ARG A 81 9.21 -4.63 1.40
CA ARG A 81 8.87 -6.04 1.22
C ARG A 81 8.65 -6.72 2.56
N ASN A 82 7.56 -7.46 2.69
CA ASN A 82 7.29 -8.22 3.90
C ASN A 82 7.83 -9.65 3.82
N LYS A 83 8.30 -10.06 2.65
CA LYS A 83 9.05 -11.31 2.50
C LYS A 83 10.52 -10.97 2.36
N LEU A 84 11.32 -11.44 3.30
CA LEU A 84 12.75 -11.16 3.32
C LEU A 84 13.48 -11.88 2.18
N GLY A 85 14.59 -11.30 1.78
CA GLY A 85 15.43 -11.90 0.73
C GLY A 85 14.92 -11.67 -0.68
N ARG A 86 14.00 -10.75 -0.89
CA ARG A 86 13.45 -10.44 -2.21
C ARG A 86 14.06 -9.21 -2.87
N LEU A 87 14.94 -8.50 -2.16
CA LEU A 87 15.62 -7.32 -2.68
C LEU A 87 17.11 -7.59 -2.75
N PRO A 88 17.76 -7.23 -3.86
CA PRO A 88 19.22 -7.40 -4.00
C PRO A 88 19.98 -6.29 -3.31
N ASP A 89 21.32 -6.46 -3.26
CA ASP A 89 22.22 -5.47 -2.70
C ASP A 89 21.99 -5.27 -1.20
N GLU A 90 22.43 -4.17 -0.66
CA GLU A 90 22.28 -3.88 0.76
C GLU A 90 20.82 -3.55 1.09
N THR A 91 20.34 -4.11 2.19
CA THR A 91 18.98 -3.87 2.66
C THR A 91 18.98 -3.60 4.15
N LYS A 92 17.91 -2.98 4.62
CA LYS A 92 17.65 -2.77 6.02
C LYS A 92 16.30 -3.41 6.36
N LYS A 93 16.26 -4.07 7.51
CA LYS A 93 15.05 -4.71 8.03
C LYS A 93 14.53 -3.95 9.22
N VAL A 94 13.22 -3.77 9.27
CA VAL A 94 12.56 -3.04 10.36
C VAL A 94 11.40 -3.91 10.87
N ASP A 95 11.33 -4.06 12.18
CA ASP A 95 10.22 -4.78 12.81
C ASP A 95 8.96 -3.91 12.79
N HIS A 96 7.82 -4.54 12.56
CA HIS A 96 6.54 -3.87 12.70
C HIS A 96 5.50 -4.83 13.26
N GLU A 97 4.48 -4.26 13.90
CA GLU A 97 3.41 -5.04 14.48
C GLU A 97 2.23 -5.13 13.52
N LEU A 98 1.64 -6.32 13.47
CA LEU A 98 0.40 -6.59 12.77
C LEU A 98 -0.71 -6.80 13.79
N GLU A 99 -1.96 -6.75 13.35
CA GLU A 99 -3.10 -7.05 14.21
C GLU A 99 -3.03 -8.46 14.81
N TYR A 100 -2.32 -9.36 14.14
CA TYR A 100 -2.25 -10.79 14.51
C TYR A 100 -0.82 -11.29 14.65
N GLY A 101 0.13 -10.41 14.98
CA GLY A 101 1.51 -10.82 15.21
C GLY A 101 2.51 -9.75 14.87
N LYS A 102 3.77 -10.17 14.75
CA LYS A 102 4.87 -9.29 14.37
C LYS A 102 5.42 -9.72 13.01
N ALA A 103 5.92 -8.78 12.26
CA ALA A 103 6.57 -9.03 10.98
C ALA A 103 7.72 -8.06 10.79
N GLN A 104 8.51 -8.31 9.75
CA GLN A 104 9.60 -7.43 9.37
C GLN A 104 9.35 -6.89 7.97
N LEU A 105 9.72 -5.65 7.76
CA LEU A 105 9.76 -5.04 6.44
C LEU A 105 11.22 -4.89 6.03
N GLU A 106 11.48 -5.13 4.76
CA GLU A 106 12.81 -4.98 4.18
C GLU A 106 12.78 -3.89 3.11
N VAL A 107 13.78 -3.02 3.14
CA VAL A 107 13.93 -1.93 2.18
C VAL A 107 15.36 -1.94 1.65
N GLN A 108 15.51 -1.63 0.38
CA GLN A 108 16.81 -1.57 -0.26
C GLN A 108 17.53 -0.27 0.13
N THR A 109 18.79 -0.40 0.55
CA THR A 109 19.61 0.75 0.96
C THR A 109 20.93 0.83 0.20
N GLY A 110 21.21 -0.14 -0.66
CA GLY A 110 22.44 -0.18 -1.44
C GLY A 110 22.42 0.81 -2.61
N SER A 111 23.42 0.68 -3.49
CA SER A 111 23.53 1.56 -4.66
C SER A 111 22.29 1.41 -5.55
N GLY A 112 21.76 2.53 -6.03
CA GLY A 112 20.50 2.54 -6.77
C GLY A 112 19.28 2.74 -5.91
N SER A 113 19.45 2.82 -4.58
CA SER A 113 18.38 3.13 -3.64
C SER A 113 18.39 4.62 -3.29
N VAL A 114 17.24 5.11 -2.78
CA VAL A 114 17.11 6.49 -2.29
C VAL A 114 17.42 6.61 -0.80
N LEU A 115 17.59 5.49 -0.13
CA LEU A 115 17.84 5.46 1.32
C LEU A 115 19.30 5.22 1.65
#